data_1d08ff9577d67a85da7b1dedd6e124df
#
_entry.id   1d08ff9577d67a85da7b1dedd6e124df
#
_cell.length_a   1.000
_cell.length_b   1.000
_cell.length_c   1.000
_cell.angle_alpha   90.00
_cell.angle_beta   90.00
_cell.angle_gamma   90.00
#
_symmetry.space_group_name_H-M   'P 1'
#
loop_
_entity.id
_entity.type
_entity.pdbx_description
1 polymer ?
#
loop_
_entity_poly.entity_id
_entity_poly.type
_entity_poly.pdbx_seq_one_letter_code
_entity_poly.pdbx_strand_id
1 'polypeptide(L)'
;MYTGPNYQLGETYDMLRDSVYQFARAEIAPLAAQIDESNTFPNHLWRKLGDMGLLGITASEEYGGADMGYLAHVIAMEEISRASASIGLSYGAHSNLCVNQINLNGNHSQKQKYLPKLISGEYVGALAMSESNSGSDVVSMQLHARPAGDKYILNGTKMWITNGPDADVLVVYAKTDKQAASKGITAFLIEKGMPGFKTAQKLDKLGMRGSNTCELVFEQCEVPAEQVLGEVNQGVKVLMSGLDYERTILAAGPVGIMQACMDVALPYVHERKQFEQPIGEFQFIQGKLADMYTDLGASRAYLYAIARACDQGNVSRKDAASVILYTAEKATQMALQAIQILGGNGYINEYPAGRLLRDAKLYEIGAGTSEIRRMLIGRELFKETA
;
A
#
# COMPACT_ATOMS: atom_id res chain seq x y z
N MET A 1 -4.72 25.58 -11.58
CA MET A 1 -4.11 24.41 -10.95
C MET A 1 -2.80 24.87 -10.31
N TYR A 2 -2.61 24.57 -9.03
CA TYR A 2 -1.36 24.89 -8.34
C TYR A 2 -0.23 24.03 -8.92
N THR A 3 0.92 24.66 -9.22
CA THR A 3 2.12 23.97 -9.70
C THR A 3 3.11 23.86 -8.56
N GLY A 4 3.38 22.62 -8.10
CA GLY A 4 4.44 22.35 -7.14
C GLY A 4 5.84 22.48 -7.73
N PRO A 5 6.89 22.23 -6.93
CA PRO A 5 8.26 22.20 -7.42
C PRO A 5 8.46 21.16 -8.53
N ASN A 6 9.30 21.46 -9.51
CA ASN A 6 9.75 20.45 -10.47
C ASN A 6 10.87 19.62 -9.84
N TYR A 7 10.65 18.31 -9.69
CA TYR A 7 11.62 17.37 -9.11
C TYR A 7 12.61 16.81 -10.15
N GLN A 8 12.53 17.26 -11.40
CA GLN A 8 13.42 16.86 -12.49
C GLN A 8 13.54 15.34 -12.65
N LEU A 9 12.39 14.66 -12.64
CA LEU A 9 12.35 13.19 -12.73
C LEU A 9 12.68 12.69 -14.14
N GLY A 10 12.42 13.48 -15.16
CA GLY A 10 12.60 13.17 -16.57
C GLY A 10 11.29 12.91 -17.29
N GLU A 11 11.32 13.05 -18.62
CA GLU A 11 10.14 13.02 -19.48
C GLU A 11 9.29 11.73 -19.32
N THR A 12 9.93 10.58 -19.22
CA THR A 12 9.24 9.29 -19.02
C THR A 12 8.36 9.27 -17.77
N TYR A 13 8.88 9.78 -16.67
CA TYR A 13 8.14 9.83 -15.39
C TYR A 13 7.07 10.93 -15.40
N ASP A 14 7.31 12.05 -16.10
CA ASP A 14 6.32 13.11 -16.26
C ASP A 14 5.14 12.60 -17.10
N MET A 15 5.40 11.88 -18.20
CA MET A 15 4.38 11.25 -19.05
C MET A 15 3.60 10.16 -18.28
N LEU A 16 4.29 9.33 -17.48
CA LEU A 16 3.65 8.33 -16.62
C LEU A 16 2.70 9.00 -15.63
N ARG A 17 3.16 10.04 -14.94
CA ARG A 17 2.34 10.81 -14.00
C ARG A 17 1.08 11.34 -14.67
N ASP A 18 1.22 12.01 -15.80
CA ASP A 18 0.09 12.59 -16.53
C ASP A 18 -0.90 11.51 -16.97
N SER A 19 -0.42 10.38 -17.49
CA SER A 19 -1.25 9.26 -17.92
C SER A 19 -2.03 8.66 -16.75
N VAL A 20 -1.35 8.39 -15.61
CA VAL A 20 -2.00 7.84 -14.41
C VAL A 20 -2.97 8.85 -13.79
N TYR A 21 -2.60 10.13 -13.74
CA TYR A 21 -3.50 11.20 -13.26
C TYR A 21 -4.79 11.28 -14.08
N GLN A 22 -4.69 11.29 -15.42
CA GLN A 22 -5.88 11.33 -16.29
C GLN A 22 -6.75 10.09 -16.09
N PHE A 23 -6.15 8.90 -16.05
CA PHE A 23 -6.85 7.65 -15.76
C PHE A 23 -7.55 7.71 -14.39
N ALA A 24 -6.83 8.06 -13.34
CA ALA A 24 -7.37 8.10 -11.99
C ALA A 24 -8.50 9.13 -11.84
N ARG A 25 -8.39 10.28 -12.52
CA ARG A 25 -9.43 11.31 -12.55
C ARG A 25 -10.68 10.86 -13.30
N ALA A 26 -10.53 10.10 -14.39
CA ALA A 26 -11.66 9.65 -15.20
C ALA A 26 -12.37 8.42 -14.61
N GLU A 27 -11.61 7.46 -14.08
CA GLU A 27 -12.10 6.13 -13.73
C GLU A 27 -12.23 5.88 -12.23
N ILE A 28 -11.47 6.58 -11.39
CA ILE A 28 -11.43 6.33 -9.94
C ILE A 28 -12.11 7.46 -9.16
N ALA A 29 -11.75 8.71 -9.40
CA ALA A 29 -12.24 9.85 -8.63
C ALA A 29 -13.77 9.96 -8.59
N PRO A 30 -14.52 9.73 -9.69
CA PRO A 30 -15.98 9.80 -9.67
C PRO A 30 -16.64 8.74 -8.77
N LEU A 31 -15.94 7.63 -8.52
CA LEU A 31 -16.43 6.51 -7.71
C LEU A 31 -16.05 6.65 -6.23
N ALA A 32 -15.16 7.57 -5.87
CA ALA A 32 -14.52 7.58 -4.57
C ALA A 32 -15.49 7.72 -3.38
N ALA A 33 -16.56 8.52 -3.51
CA ALA A 33 -17.59 8.66 -2.47
C ALA A 33 -18.41 7.37 -2.32
N GLN A 34 -18.87 6.79 -3.43
CA GLN A 34 -19.62 5.54 -3.44
C GLN A 34 -18.79 4.37 -2.89
N ILE A 35 -17.50 4.31 -3.21
CA ILE A 35 -16.56 3.32 -2.71
C ILE A 35 -16.46 3.41 -1.18
N ASP A 36 -16.32 4.61 -0.63
CA ASP A 36 -16.26 4.83 0.81
C ASP A 36 -17.57 4.42 1.50
N GLU A 37 -18.72 4.80 0.95
CA GLU A 37 -20.03 4.45 1.48
C GLU A 37 -20.28 2.93 1.45
N SER A 38 -20.07 2.28 0.29
CA SER A 38 -20.34 0.86 0.10
C SER A 38 -19.32 -0.08 0.76
N ASN A 39 -18.18 0.44 1.19
CA ASN A 39 -17.03 -0.37 1.67
C ASN A 39 -16.63 -1.47 0.66
N THR A 40 -16.63 -1.18 -0.65
CA THR A 40 -16.45 -2.20 -1.69
C THR A 40 -15.50 -1.71 -2.77
N PHE A 41 -14.53 -2.58 -3.13
CA PHE A 41 -13.65 -2.35 -4.29
C PHE A 41 -14.41 -2.60 -5.59
N PRO A 42 -14.35 -1.69 -6.57
CA PRO A 42 -14.95 -1.91 -7.89
C PRO A 42 -14.08 -2.81 -8.76
N ASN A 43 -14.36 -4.12 -8.77
CA ASN A 43 -13.52 -5.15 -9.37
C ASN A 43 -13.14 -4.94 -10.85
N HIS A 44 -13.96 -4.18 -11.61
CA HIS A 44 -13.62 -3.85 -13.00
C HIS A 44 -12.34 -3.00 -13.12
N LEU A 45 -11.91 -2.34 -12.05
CA LEU A 45 -10.67 -1.56 -12.05
C LEU A 45 -9.41 -2.43 -12.17
N TRP A 46 -9.44 -3.70 -11.73
CA TRP A 46 -8.28 -4.58 -11.86
C TRP A 46 -7.82 -4.71 -13.31
N ARG A 47 -8.77 -5.00 -14.23
CA ARG A 47 -8.46 -5.08 -15.66
C ARG A 47 -7.97 -3.75 -16.22
N LYS A 48 -8.62 -2.64 -15.86
CA LYS A 48 -8.21 -1.32 -16.34
C LYS A 48 -6.80 -0.93 -15.88
N LEU A 49 -6.45 -1.26 -14.63
CA LEU A 49 -5.09 -1.06 -14.10
C LEU A 49 -4.08 -1.98 -14.81
N GLY A 50 -4.46 -3.19 -15.15
CA GLY A 50 -3.66 -4.12 -15.96
C GLY A 50 -3.42 -3.60 -17.38
N ASP A 51 -4.47 -3.14 -18.05
CA ASP A 51 -4.40 -2.57 -19.42
C ASP A 51 -3.49 -1.33 -19.47
N MET A 52 -3.38 -0.59 -18.36
CA MET A 52 -2.46 0.53 -18.20
C MET A 52 -1.01 0.09 -17.89
N GLY A 53 -0.74 -1.21 -17.73
CA GLY A 53 0.57 -1.75 -17.33
C GLY A 53 0.96 -1.50 -15.87
N LEU A 54 0.05 -0.98 -15.04
CA LEU A 54 0.36 -0.53 -13.69
C LEU A 54 0.55 -1.68 -12.71
N LEU A 55 -0.14 -2.82 -12.89
CA LEU A 55 -0.09 -3.95 -11.97
C LEU A 55 1.25 -4.69 -11.99
N GLY A 56 2.00 -4.59 -13.10
CA GLY A 56 3.32 -5.18 -13.25
C GLY A 56 4.45 -4.16 -13.44
N ILE A 57 4.30 -2.95 -12.91
CA ILE A 57 5.20 -1.83 -13.19
C ILE A 57 6.67 -2.09 -12.80
N THR A 58 6.92 -2.93 -11.78
CA THR A 58 8.25 -3.36 -11.32
C THR A 58 8.61 -4.79 -11.75
N ALA A 59 7.71 -5.49 -12.41
CA ALA A 59 7.95 -6.86 -12.84
C ALA A 59 8.66 -6.90 -14.19
N SER A 60 9.41 -7.99 -14.42
CA SER A 60 10.16 -8.21 -15.66
C SER A 60 9.25 -8.27 -16.89
N GLU A 61 9.71 -7.70 -18.01
CA GLU A 61 9.08 -7.80 -19.33
C GLU A 61 8.86 -9.24 -19.78
N GLU A 62 9.72 -10.18 -19.35
CA GLU A 62 9.59 -11.62 -19.64
C GLU A 62 8.22 -12.18 -19.24
N TYR A 63 7.60 -11.62 -18.19
CA TYR A 63 6.28 -12.04 -17.67
C TYR A 63 5.17 -11.04 -17.98
N GLY A 64 5.43 -10.07 -18.86
CA GLY A 64 4.47 -9.02 -19.24
C GLY A 64 4.49 -7.78 -18.36
N GLY A 65 5.49 -7.62 -17.51
CA GLY A 65 5.72 -6.42 -16.70
C GLY A 65 6.30 -5.26 -17.52
N ALA A 66 6.40 -4.08 -16.91
CA ALA A 66 6.92 -2.87 -17.54
C ALA A 66 8.39 -2.59 -17.20
N ASP A 67 8.94 -3.23 -16.17
CA ASP A 67 10.31 -3.07 -15.65
C ASP A 67 10.76 -1.61 -15.47
N MET A 68 9.82 -0.74 -15.06
CA MET A 68 10.05 0.71 -14.92
C MET A 68 10.64 1.11 -13.56
N GLY A 69 10.76 0.16 -12.62
CA GLY A 69 11.32 0.38 -11.30
C GLY A 69 10.35 0.95 -10.26
N TYR A 70 10.91 1.24 -9.08
CA TYR A 70 10.14 1.63 -7.90
C TYR A 70 9.73 3.10 -7.91
N LEU A 71 10.52 3.99 -8.52
CA LEU A 71 10.11 5.39 -8.69
C LEU A 71 8.85 5.50 -9.55
N ALA A 72 8.76 4.73 -10.63
CA ALA A 72 7.56 4.66 -11.45
C ALA A 72 6.36 4.15 -10.63
N HIS A 73 6.56 3.11 -9.82
CA HIS A 73 5.51 2.58 -8.95
C HIS A 73 5.03 3.61 -7.91
N VAL A 74 5.95 4.35 -7.30
CA VAL A 74 5.64 5.44 -6.36
C VAL A 74 4.78 6.52 -7.02
N ILE A 75 5.13 6.94 -8.25
CA ILE A 75 4.37 7.94 -9.01
C ILE A 75 2.95 7.44 -9.31
N ALA A 76 2.82 6.19 -9.76
CA ALA A 76 1.52 5.58 -10.02
C ALA A 76 0.67 5.49 -8.74
N MET A 77 1.25 5.00 -7.65
CA MET A 77 0.60 4.87 -6.33
C MET A 77 0.14 6.23 -5.80
N GLU A 78 0.93 7.29 -5.97
CA GLU A 78 0.60 8.65 -5.55
C GLU A 78 -0.64 9.16 -6.28
N GLU A 79 -0.69 9.10 -7.62
CA GLU A 79 -1.81 9.64 -8.40
C GLU A 79 -3.10 8.80 -8.23
N ILE A 80 -2.99 7.47 -8.11
CA ILE A 80 -4.14 6.61 -7.77
C ILE A 80 -4.69 6.97 -6.38
N SER A 81 -3.80 7.13 -5.39
CA SER A 81 -4.18 7.46 -4.01
C SER A 81 -4.77 8.88 -3.87
N ARG A 82 -4.33 9.82 -4.73
CA ARG A 82 -4.92 11.17 -4.85
C ARG A 82 -6.40 11.11 -5.24
N ALA A 83 -6.77 10.19 -6.13
CA ALA A 83 -8.16 9.99 -6.53
C ALA A 83 -8.96 9.20 -5.48
N SER A 84 -8.38 8.11 -4.97
CA SER A 84 -8.93 7.29 -3.88
C SER A 84 -7.81 6.51 -3.18
N ALA A 85 -7.55 6.86 -1.92
CA ALA A 85 -6.50 6.21 -1.15
C ALA A 85 -6.78 4.73 -0.90
N SER A 86 -8.05 4.31 -0.80
CA SER A 86 -8.42 2.91 -0.65
C SER A 86 -8.13 2.08 -1.91
N ILE A 87 -8.31 2.66 -3.09
CA ILE A 87 -7.91 2.01 -4.35
C ILE A 87 -6.38 1.93 -4.44
N GLY A 88 -5.67 3.01 -4.08
CA GLY A 88 -4.22 3.02 -4.01
C GLY A 88 -3.66 1.96 -3.07
N LEU A 89 -4.26 1.76 -1.89
CA LEU A 89 -3.86 0.71 -0.95
C LEU A 89 -4.03 -0.69 -1.55
N SER A 90 -5.18 -0.98 -2.17
CA SER A 90 -5.43 -2.26 -2.85
C SER A 90 -4.49 -2.49 -4.02
N TYR A 91 -4.21 -1.45 -4.82
CA TYR A 91 -3.23 -1.45 -5.89
C TYR A 91 -1.83 -1.81 -5.37
N GLY A 92 -1.34 -1.14 -4.32
CA GLY A 92 -0.03 -1.40 -3.73
C GLY A 92 0.07 -2.81 -3.12
N ALA A 93 -0.99 -3.30 -2.47
CA ALA A 93 -1.03 -4.65 -1.93
C ALA A 93 -0.95 -5.72 -3.04
N HIS A 94 -1.59 -5.49 -4.17
CA HIS A 94 -1.52 -6.38 -5.33
C HIS A 94 -0.14 -6.30 -6.00
N SER A 95 0.25 -5.12 -6.49
CA SER A 95 1.41 -4.93 -7.38
C SER A 95 2.74 -5.03 -6.64
N ASN A 96 2.82 -4.60 -5.38
CA ASN A 96 4.06 -4.67 -4.61
C ASN A 96 4.10 -5.85 -3.63
N LEU A 97 3.06 -6.07 -2.81
CA LEU A 97 3.12 -7.13 -1.80
C LEU A 97 2.99 -8.54 -2.40
N CYS A 98 2.22 -8.72 -3.48
CA CYS A 98 2.06 -10.02 -4.12
C CYS A 98 2.93 -10.17 -5.38
N VAL A 99 2.72 -9.33 -6.39
CA VAL A 99 3.44 -9.42 -7.67
C VAL A 99 4.96 -9.32 -7.46
N ASN A 100 5.43 -8.28 -6.76
CA ASN A 100 6.86 -8.09 -6.53
C ASN A 100 7.48 -9.21 -5.70
N GLN A 101 6.78 -9.75 -4.69
CA GLN A 101 7.28 -10.89 -3.90
C GLN A 101 7.44 -12.16 -4.75
N ILE A 102 6.49 -12.44 -5.64
CA ILE A 102 6.61 -13.56 -6.57
C ILE A 102 7.73 -13.29 -7.59
N ASN A 103 7.85 -12.06 -8.09
CA ASN A 103 8.90 -11.66 -9.01
C ASN A 103 10.30 -11.82 -8.40
N LEU A 104 10.50 -11.45 -7.14
CA LEU A 104 11.79 -11.53 -6.45
C LEU A 104 12.15 -12.95 -6.01
N ASN A 105 11.18 -13.76 -5.56
CA ASN A 105 11.45 -15.02 -4.83
C ASN A 105 10.87 -16.27 -5.51
N GLY A 106 10.02 -16.12 -6.50
CA GLY A 106 9.41 -17.24 -7.23
C GLY A 106 10.41 -17.95 -8.12
N ASN A 107 10.30 -19.28 -8.25
CA ASN A 107 10.99 -20.01 -9.30
C ASN A 107 10.34 -19.75 -10.67
N HIS A 108 10.99 -20.21 -11.75
CA HIS A 108 10.52 -19.95 -13.11
C HIS A 108 9.08 -20.43 -13.34
N SER A 109 8.73 -21.64 -12.87
CA SER A 109 7.37 -22.19 -13.02
C SER A 109 6.31 -21.35 -12.28
N GLN A 110 6.63 -20.89 -11.06
CA GLN A 110 5.74 -20.02 -10.28
C GLN A 110 5.55 -18.66 -10.96
N LYS A 111 6.63 -18.05 -11.45
CA LYS A 111 6.56 -16.78 -12.18
C LYS A 111 5.72 -16.91 -13.46
N GLN A 112 5.96 -17.92 -14.26
CA GLN A 112 5.18 -18.19 -15.49
C GLN A 112 3.70 -18.45 -15.20
N LYS A 113 3.39 -19.15 -14.10
CA LYS A 113 2.00 -19.48 -13.73
C LYS A 113 1.22 -18.25 -13.26
N TYR A 114 1.82 -17.39 -12.45
CA TYR A 114 1.08 -16.34 -11.71
C TYR A 114 1.27 -14.95 -12.27
N LEU A 115 2.49 -14.56 -12.65
CA LEU A 115 2.77 -13.16 -12.99
C LEU A 115 1.94 -12.64 -14.18
N PRO A 116 1.81 -13.36 -15.31
CA PRO A 116 1.04 -12.83 -16.45
C PRO A 116 -0.42 -12.54 -16.09
N LYS A 117 -1.04 -13.39 -15.28
CA LYS A 117 -2.44 -13.21 -14.85
C LYS A 117 -2.62 -12.12 -13.81
N LEU A 118 -1.66 -11.97 -12.88
CA LEU A 118 -1.65 -10.87 -11.92
C LEU A 118 -1.39 -9.53 -12.62
N ILE A 119 -0.43 -9.47 -13.53
CA ILE A 119 -0.06 -8.25 -14.27
C ILE A 119 -1.21 -7.78 -15.18
N SER A 120 -1.94 -8.68 -15.81
CA SER A 120 -3.12 -8.33 -16.62
C SER A 120 -4.36 -7.98 -15.80
N GLY A 121 -4.34 -8.16 -14.49
CA GLY A 121 -5.51 -8.00 -13.62
C GLY A 121 -6.57 -9.11 -13.81
N GLU A 122 -6.20 -10.24 -14.42
CA GLU A 122 -7.04 -11.44 -14.44
C GLU A 122 -7.15 -12.08 -13.07
N TYR A 123 -6.02 -12.11 -12.36
CA TYR A 123 -5.94 -12.53 -10.98
C TYR A 123 -5.72 -11.33 -10.07
N VAL A 124 -6.29 -11.40 -8.90
CA VAL A 124 -6.03 -10.46 -7.79
C VAL A 124 -5.05 -11.11 -6.82
N GLY A 125 -4.04 -10.32 -6.41
CA GLY A 125 -3.02 -10.76 -5.48
C GLY A 125 -3.18 -10.13 -4.09
N ALA A 126 -2.79 -10.89 -3.06
CA ALA A 126 -2.71 -10.42 -1.68
C ALA A 126 -1.47 -10.97 -0.97
N LEU A 127 -1.14 -10.41 0.20
CA LEU A 127 -0.14 -10.93 1.10
C LEU A 127 -0.73 -11.08 2.50
N ALA A 128 -0.48 -12.22 3.15
CA ALA A 128 -1.03 -12.56 4.45
C ALA A 128 0.07 -12.89 5.46
N MET A 129 0.39 -11.93 6.31
CA MET A 129 1.43 -12.03 7.33
C MET A 129 0.83 -11.94 8.75
N SER A 130 0.04 -10.89 9.01
CA SER A 130 -0.48 -10.55 10.33
C SER A 130 -1.54 -11.54 10.84
N GLU A 131 -1.60 -11.71 12.16
CA GLU A 131 -2.63 -12.44 12.89
C GLU A 131 -3.21 -11.54 13.98
N SER A 132 -4.37 -11.91 14.55
CA SER A 132 -5.03 -11.12 15.60
C SER A 132 -4.11 -10.82 16.80
N ASN A 133 -3.20 -11.74 17.12
CA ASN A 133 -2.25 -11.64 18.23
C ASN A 133 -0.80 -11.34 17.77
N SER A 134 -0.55 -11.16 16.47
CA SER A 134 0.79 -10.99 15.89
C SER A 134 0.75 -9.96 14.76
N GLY A 135 0.58 -8.67 15.12
CA GLY A 135 0.67 -7.54 14.21
C GLY A 135 2.09 -6.96 14.18
N SER A 136 2.46 -6.19 15.21
CA SER A 136 3.81 -5.60 15.31
C SER A 136 4.90 -6.65 15.50
N ASP A 137 4.64 -7.69 16.30
CA ASP A 137 5.50 -8.86 16.46
C ASP A 137 5.08 -9.97 15.50
N VAL A 138 5.21 -9.71 14.22
CA VAL A 138 4.76 -10.61 13.15
C VAL A 138 5.48 -11.96 13.15
N VAL A 139 6.71 -12.04 13.66
CA VAL A 139 7.46 -13.31 13.73
C VAL A 139 6.92 -14.27 14.81
N SER A 140 6.08 -13.77 15.72
CA SER A 140 5.38 -14.59 16.72
C SER A 140 4.08 -15.22 16.21
N MET A 141 3.83 -15.20 14.89
CA MET A 141 2.67 -15.83 14.24
C MET A 141 2.47 -17.29 14.68
N GLN A 142 1.21 -17.72 14.68
CA GLN A 142 0.80 -19.07 15.12
C GLN A 142 0.32 -19.96 13.97
N LEU A 143 -0.09 -19.40 12.81
CA LEU A 143 -0.43 -20.21 11.64
C LEU A 143 0.73 -21.17 11.36
N HIS A 144 0.45 -22.46 11.32
CA HIS A 144 1.48 -23.48 11.14
C HIS A 144 1.20 -24.35 9.93
N ALA A 145 2.29 -24.81 9.31
CA ALA A 145 2.31 -25.70 8.17
C ALA A 145 3.08 -26.98 8.53
N ARG A 146 2.37 -28.11 8.69
CA ARG A 146 2.96 -29.42 8.96
C ARG A 146 3.24 -30.14 7.66
N PRO A 147 4.45 -30.68 7.45
CA PRO A 147 4.75 -31.49 6.27
C PRO A 147 3.93 -32.80 6.28
N ALA A 148 3.43 -33.22 5.12
CA ALA A 148 2.63 -34.42 4.92
C ALA A 148 2.85 -35.01 3.52
N GLY A 149 3.94 -35.75 3.33
CA GLY A 149 4.36 -36.29 2.03
C GLY A 149 4.82 -35.16 1.09
N ASP A 150 4.17 -35.01 -0.03
CA ASP A 150 4.43 -34.02 -1.08
C ASP A 150 3.69 -32.68 -0.88
N LYS A 151 3.08 -32.49 0.31
CA LYS A 151 2.30 -31.31 0.66
C LYS A 151 2.52 -30.85 2.09
N TYR A 152 2.01 -29.66 2.40
CA TYR A 152 1.89 -29.11 3.74
C TYR A 152 0.44 -28.98 4.14
N ILE A 153 0.14 -29.21 5.42
CA ILE A 153 -1.18 -29.01 6.02
C ILE A 153 -1.13 -27.77 6.88
N LEU A 154 -1.84 -26.71 6.46
CA LEU A 154 -1.90 -25.44 7.15
C LEU A 154 -3.11 -25.39 8.09
N ASN A 155 -2.88 -24.89 9.33
CA ASN A 155 -3.94 -24.67 10.33
C ASN A 155 -3.68 -23.35 11.07
N GLY A 156 -4.72 -22.52 11.18
CA GLY A 156 -4.71 -21.22 11.86
C GLY A 156 -5.42 -20.14 11.05
N THR A 157 -5.20 -18.89 11.42
CA THR A 157 -5.86 -17.74 10.76
C THR A 157 -4.87 -16.63 10.45
N LYS A 158 -5.27 -15.74 9.52
CA LYS A 158 -4.60 -14.46 9.24
C LYS A 158 -5.63 -13.35 9.35
N MET A 159 -5.23 -12.16 9.81
CA MET A 159 -6.13 -11.05 10.08
C MET A 159 -5.71 -9.77 9.35
N TRP A 160 -6.69 -8.94 8.99
CA TRP A 160 -6.53 -7.66 8.29
C TRP A 160 -5.89 -7.77 6.90
N ILE A 161 -6.25 -8.82 6.15
CA ILE A 161 -5.62 -9.07 4.85
C ILE A 161 -6.31 -8.27 3.75
N THR A 162 -5.60 -7.25 3.27
CA THR A 162 -5.97 -6.42 2.12
C THR A 162 -6.09 -7.28 0.86
N ASN A 163 -7.14 -7.05 0.07
CA ASN A 163 -7.53 -7.85 -1.09
C ASN A 163 -7.92 -9.30 -0.76
N GLY A 164 -7.85 -9.74 0.49
CA GLY A 164 -8.13 -11.12 0.88
C GLY A 164 -9.44 -11.69 0.35
N PRO A 165 -10.58 -10.95 0.38
CA PRO A 165 -11.85 -11.43 -0.16
C PRO A 165 -11.83 -11.70 -1.67
N ASP A 166 -11.02 -10.95 -2.42
CA ASP A 166 -10.99 -10.95 -3.88
C ASP A 166 -9.82 -11.77 -4.45
N ALA A 167 -8.80 -12.08 -3.62
CA ALA A 167 -7.54 -12.65 -4.06
C ALA A 167 -7.69 -14.04 -4.67
N ASP A 168 -7.12 -14.21 -5.87
CA ASP A 168 -6.99 -15.49 -6.56
C ASP A 168 -5.70 -16.23 -6.15
N VAL A 169 -4.65 -15.46 -5.78
CA VAL A 169 -3.40 -15.99 -5.22
C VAL A 169 -2.88 -15.10 -4.10
N LEU A 170 -2.38 -15.71 -3.02
CA LEU A 170 -1.87 -15.01 -1.85
C LEU A 170 -0.47 -15.52 -1.49
N VAL A 171 0.42 -14.60 -1.11
CA VAL A 171 1.67 -14.92 -0.42
C VAL A 171 1.37 -15.04 1.07
N VAL A 172 1.46 -16.23 1.63
CA VAL A 172 1.10 -16.52 3.03
C VAL A 172 2.31 -17.02 3.81
N TYR A 173 2.57 -16.43 4.98
CA TYR A 173 3.66 -16.85 5.87
C TYR A 173 3.11 -17.73 6.99
N ALA A 174 3.73 -18.91 7.19
CA ALA A 174 3.35 -19.87 8.23
C ALA A 174 4.58 -20.51 8.87
N LYS A 175 4.45 -20.99 10.11
CA LYS A 175 5.51 -21.74 10.80
C LYS A 175 5.55 -23.19 10.34
N THR A 176 6.66 -23.57 9.74
CA THR A 176 7.03 -24.96 9.43
C THR A 176 7.80 -25.61 10.57
N ASP A 177 8.51 -24.82 11.38
CA ASP A 177 9.17 -25.25 12.61
C ASP A 177 8.83 -24.29 13.76
N LYS A 178 8.01 -24.75 14.71
CA LYS A 178 7.59 -23.94 15.87
C LYS A 178 8.72 -23.67 16.87
N GLN A 179 9.77 -24.52 16.90
CA GLN A 179 10.87 -24.40 17.85
C GLN A 179 11.97 -23.45 17.35
N ALA A 180 12.05 -23.24 16.05
CA ALA A 180 13.08 -22.40 15.44
C ALA A 180 12.74 -20.88 15.45
N ALA A 181 11.69 -20.46 16.16
CA ALA A 181 11.25 -19.05 16.26
C ALA A 181 11.09 -18.40 14.87
N SER A 182 11.80 -17.29 14.60
CA SER A 182 11.76 -16.60 13.29
C SER A 182 12.41 -17.41 12.15
N LYS A 183 13.32 -18.33 12.47
CA LYS A 183 13.99 -19.20 11.49
C LYS A 183 13.13 -20.37 11.05
N GLY A 184 11.97 -20.59 11.65
CA GLY A 184 11.02 -21.65 11.30
C GLY A 184 9.83 -21.20 10.47
N ILE A 185 9.91 -20.03 9.80
CA ILE A 185 8.84 -19.48 8.97
C ILE A 185 9.12 -19.79 7.50
N THR A 186 8.06 -20.20 6.78
CA THR A 186 8.09 -20.46 5.33
C THR A 186 7.00 -19.61 4.65
N ALA A 187 7.28 -19.12 3.46
CA ALA A 187 6.31 -18.45 2.61
C ALA A 187 5.68 -19.45 1.64
N PHE A 188 4.37 -19.36 1.43
CA PHE A 188 3.58 -20.21 0.56
C PHE A 188 2.75 -19.40 -0.42
N LEU A 189 2.54 -19.90 -1.63
CA LEU A 189 1.55 -19.40 -2.57
C LEU A 189 0.24 -20.18 -2.37
N ILE A 190 -0.79 -19.50 -1.91
CA ILE A 190 -2.11 -20.07 -1.67
C ILE A 190 -3.05 -19.63 -2.79
N GLU A 191 -3.69 -20.57 -3.43
CA GLU A 191 -4.69 -20.30 -4.48
C GLU A 191 -6.11 -20.34 -3.92
N LYS A 192 -6.96 -19.48 -4.45
CA LYS A 192 -8.40 -19.54 -4.20
C LYS A 192 -8.96 -20.92 -4.56
N GLY A 193 -9.75 -21.46 -3.65
CA GLY A 193 -10.36 -22.78 -3.83
C GLY A 193 -9.51 -23.97 -3.37
N MET A 194 -8.30 -23.76 -2.84
CA MET A 194 -7.57 -24.84 -2.17
C MET A 194 -8.40 -25.45 -1.04
N PRO A 195 -8.46 -26.80 -0.92
CA PRO A 195 -9.20 -27.46 0.14
C PRO A 195 -8.75 -26.97 1.53
N GLY A 196 -9.70 -26.57 2.38
CA GLY A 196 -9.41 -26.08 3.73
C GLY A 196 -9.00 -24.60 3.82
N PHE A 197 -8.92 -23.88 2.70
CA PHE A 197 -8.74 -22.42 2.69
C PHE A 197 -10.07 -21.70 2.52
N LYS A 198 -10.34 -20.69 3.36
CA LYS A 198 -11.54 -19.85 3.30
C LYS A 198 -11.22 -18.39 3.64
N THR A 199 -11.95 -17.50 3.03
CA THR A 199 -12.07 -16.10 3.49
C THR A 199 -13.23 -16.00 4.48
N ALA A 200 -13.01 -15.36 5.62
CA ALA A 200 -14.05 -15.12 6.61
C ALA A 200 -14.70 -13.74 6.39
N GLN A 201 -15.30 -13.17 7.42
CA GLN A 201 -16.04 -11.92 7.36
C GLN A 201 -15.17 -10.78 6.82
N LYS A 202 -15.70 -10.06 5.83
CA LYS A 202 -15.17 -8.78 5.39
C LYS A 202 -15.30 -7.75 6.51
N LEU A 203 -14.22 -7.02 6.77
CA LEU A 203 -14.15 -6.06 7.88
C LEU A 203 -14.80 -4.72 7.52
N ASP A 204 -15.59 -4.18 8.43
CA ASP A 204 -16.02 -2.79 8.40
C ASP A 204 -14.96 -1.90 9.06
N LYS A 205 -14.43 -0.94 8.31
CA LYS A 205 -13.23 -0.18 8.69
C LYS A 205 -13.55 1.31 8.87
N LEU A 206 -12.76 1.99 9.67
CA LEU A 206 -12.81 3.44 9.87
C LEU A 206 -12.61 4.21 8.55
N GLY A 207 -11.56 3.84 7.81
CA GLY A 207 -11.16 4.39 6.52
C GLY A 207 -10.71 3.27 5.57
N MET A 208 -10.15 3.63 4.42
CA MET A 208 -9.75 2.68 3.38
C MET A 208 -10.87 1.72 3.02
N ARG A 209 -12.10 2.21 3.02
CA ARG A 209 -13.30 1.37 2.96
C ARG A 209 -13.42 0.63 1.62
N GLY A 210 -12.96 1.22 0.53
CA GLY A 210 -12.88 0.56 -0.77
C GLY A 210 -11.79 -0.51 -0.90
N SER A 211 -10.90 -0.65 0.07
CA SER A 211 -9.91 -1.73 0.10
C SER A 211 -10.50 -2.93 0.84
N ASN A 212 -10.99 -3.94 0.09
CA ASN A 212 -11.59 -5.13 0.67
C ASN A 212 -10.59 -5.85 1.58
N THR A 213 -10.97 -6.07 2.84
CA THR A 213 -10.08 -6.60 3.88
C THR A 213 -10.83 -7.64 4.70
N CYS A 214 -10.21 -8.78 4.99
CA CYS A 214 -10.86 -9.84 5.76
C CYS A 214 -9.89 -10.60 6.67
N GLU A 215 -10.45 -11.52 7.43
CA GLU A 215 -9.76 -12.64 8.03
C GLU A 215 -9.66 -13.79 7.03
N LEU A 216 -8.54 -14.53 7.06
CA LEU A 216 -8.35 -15.79 6.34
C LEU A 216 -8.31 -16.94 7.32
N VAL A 217 -8.93 -18.06 6.95
CA VAL A 217 -9.02 -19.27 7.78
C VAL A 217 -8.45 -20.46 7.04
N PHE A 218 -7.57 -21.19 7.71
CA PHE A 218 -6.92 -22.40 7.22
C PHE A 218 -7.29 -23.56 8.17
N GLU A 219 -8.10 -24.51 7.68
CA GLU A 219 -8.56 -25.70 8.42
C GLU A 219 -8.16 -26.93 7.65
N GLN A 220 -7.09 -27.61 8.06
CA GLN A 220 -6.50 -28.72 7.33
C GLN A 220 -6.25 -28.35 5.85
N CYS A 221 -5.79 -27.10 5.60
CA CYS A 221 -5.58 -26.63 4.26
C CYS A 221 -4.40 -27.34 3.60
N GLU A 222 -4.68 -28.03 2.50
CA GLU A 222 -3.69 -28.79 1.74
C GLU A 222 -2.97 -27.92 0.73
N VAL A 223 -1.65 -27.74 0.89
CA VAL A 223 -0.80 -26.92 0.03
C VAL A 223 0.31 -27.76 -0.54
N PRO A 224 0.39 -27.97 -1.86
CA PRO A 224 1.47 -28.72 -2.51
C PRO A 224 2.86 -28.14 -2.16
N ALA A 225 3.87 -28.99 -2.01
CA ALA A 225 5.22 -28.53 -1.67
C ALA A 225 5.83 -27.59 -2.73
N GLU A 226 5.40 -27.71 -3.99
CA GLU A 226 5.79 -26.81 -5.09
C GLU A 226 5.29 -25.36 -4.93
N GLN A 227 4.35 -25.13 -4.01
CA GLN A 227 3.83 -23.81 -3.67
C GLN A 227 4.65 -23.09 -2.59
N VAL A 228 5.75 -23.66 -2.13
CA VAL A 228 6.71 -22.94 -1.30
C VAL A 228 7.36 -21.83 -2.12
N LEU A 229 7.23 -20.59 -1.63
CA LEU A 229 7.88 -19.42 -2.25
C LEU A 229 9.26 -19.23 -1.63
N GLY A 230 10.31 -19.36 -2.44
CA GLY A 230 11.69 -19.43 -1.96
C GLY A 230 12.01 -20.81 -1.37
N GLU A 231 12.57 -20.85 -0.16
CA GLU A 231 13.00 -22.08 0.50
C GLU A 231 12.28 -22.31 1.82
N VAL A 232 12.14 -23.58 2.22
CA VAL A 232 11.56 -23.95 3.53
C VAL A 232 12.39 -23.34 4.65
N ASN A 233 11.72 -22.78 5.66
CA ASN A 233 12.33 -22.10 6.80
C ASN A 233 13.09 -20.79 6.45
N GLN A 234 12.97 -20.30 5.22
CA GLN A 234 13.54 -19.03 4.77
C GLN A 234 12.47 -17.94 4.53
N GLY A 235 11.27 -18.10 5.05
CA GLY A 235 10.18 -17.15 4.86
C GLY A 235 10.50 -15.74 5.37
N VAL A 236 11.32 -15.59 6.41
CA VAL A 236 11.79 -14.27 6.86
C VAL A 236 12.70 -13.62 5.81
N LYS A 237 13.52 -14.37 5.09
CA LYS A 237 14.33 -13.83 4.00
C LYS A 237 13.44 -13.33 2.86
N VAL A 238 12.42 -14.12 2.48
CA VAL A 238 11.41 -13.71 1.50
C VAL A 238 10.71 -12.42 1.95
N LEU A 239 10.25 -12.37 3.21
CA LEU A 239 9.61 -11.19 3.77
C LEU A 239 10.52 -9.95 3.71
N MET A 240 11.75 -10.09 4.18
CA MET A 240 12.69 -8.97 4.27
C MET A 240 13.15 -8.46 2.91
N SER A 241 13.18 -9.31 1.86
CA SER A 241 13.53 -8.89 0.50
C SER A 241 12.54 -7.90 -0.11
N GLY A 242 11.28 -7.88 0.38
CA GLY A 242 10.24 -6.97 -0.12
C GLY A 242 9.88 -5.83 0.83
N LEU A 243 10.19 -5.96 2.12
CA LEU A 243 9.64 -5.08 3.16
C LEU A 243 10.09 -3.61 3.05
N ASP A 244 11.32 -3.37 2.64
CA ASP A 244 11.85 -2.01 2.50
C ASP A 244 11.30 -1.33 1.23
N TYR A 245 11.10 -2.10 0.16
CA TYR A 245 10.36 -1.65 -1.03
C TYR A 245 8.89 -1.37 -0.73
N GLU A 246 8.23 -2.25 0.06
CA GLU A 246 6.85 -2.06 0.53
C GLU A 246 6.69 -0.72 1.24
N ARG A 247 7.54 -0.42 2.22
CA ARG A 247 7.47 0.82 2.99
C ARG A 247 7.63 2.05 2.11
N THR A 248 8.56 2.00 1.16
CA THR A 248 8.80 3.09 0.21
C THR A 248 7.59 3.32 -0.69
N ILE A 249 7.03 2.26 -1.27
CA ILE A 249 5.86 2.37 -2.15
C ILE A 249 4.62 2.83 -1.38
N LEU A 250 4.37 2.25 -0.21
CA LEU A 250 3.22 2.64 0.62
C LEU A 250 3.32 4.10 1.09
N ALA A 251 4.51 4.67 1.22
CA ALA A 251 4.69 6.09 1.54
C ALA A 251 4.10 7.05 0.47
N ALA A 252 3.87 6.56 -0.76
CA ALA A 252 3.22 7.33 -1.81
C ALA A 252 1.72 7.56 -1.57
N GLY A 253 1.05 6.63 -0.87
CA GLY A 253 -0.35 6.77 -0.51
C GLY A 253 -0.64 8.03 0.34
N PRO A 254 0.06 8.25 1.46
CA PRO A 254 -0.02 9.49 2.22
C PRO A 254 0.26 10.74 1.39
N VAL A 255 1.25 10.72 0.50
CA VAL A 255 1.55 11.87 -0.39
C VAL A 255 0.38 12.15 -1.34
N GLY A 256 -0.25 11.11 -1.89
CA GLY A 256 -1.48 11.26 -2.68
C GLY A 256 -2.62 11.88 -1.88
N ILE A 257 -2.82 11.46 -0.61
CA ILE A 257 -3.81 12.05 0.29
C ILE A 257 -3.49 13.53 0.56
N MET A 258 -2.22 13.87 0.81
CA MET A 258 -1.80 15.25 1.01
C MET A 258 -2.12 16.13 -0.22
N GLN A 259 -1.86 15.63 -1.42
CA GLN A 259 -2.21 16.32 -2.65
C GLN A 259 -3.74 16.48 -2.79
N ALA A 260 -4.52 15.45 -2.46
CA ALA A 260 -5.98 15.53 -2.45
C ALA A 260 -6.51 16.57 -1.44
N CYS A 261 -5.86 16.73 -0.28
CA CYS A 261 -6.19 17.79 0.68
C CYS A 261 -5.98 19.19 0.08
N MET A 262 -4.89 19.39 -0.68
CA MET A 262 -4.67 20.65 -1.41
C MET A 262 -5.70 20.86 -2.52
N ASP A 263 -6.05 19.82 -3.26
CA ASP A 263 -7.04 19.88 -4.35
C ASP A 263 -8.44 20.27 -3.85
N VAL A 264 -8.76 19.92 -2.59
CA VAL A 264 -10.01 20.31 -1.94
C VAL A 264 -9.95 21.71 -1.34
N ALA A 265 -8.85 22.02 -0.63
CA ALA A 265 -8.73 23.28 0.11
C ALA A 265 -8.56 24.50 -0.78
N LEU A 266 -7.70 24.40 -1.84
CA LEU A 266 -7.36 25.55 -2.66
C LEU A 266 -8.56 26.18 -3.41
N PRO A 267 -9.41 25.42 -4.12
CA PRO A 267 -10.61 26.01 -4.72
C PRO A 267 -11.55 26.61 -3.67
N TYR A 268 -11.74 25.88 -2.57
CA TYR A 268 -12.67 26.28 -1.52
C TYR A 268 -12.32 27.65 -0.90
N VAL A 269 -11.04 27.94 -0.65
CA VAL A 269 -10.64 29.20 -0.03
C VAL A 269 -10.84 30.42 -0.94
N HIS A 270 -10.96 30.22 -2.26
CA HIS A 270 -11.32 31.25 -3.22
C HIS A 270 -12.84 31.46 -3.32
N GLU A 271 -13.60 30.39 -3.24
CA GLU A 271 -15.07 30.41 -3.41
C GLU A 271 -15.80 30.85 -2.13
N ARG A 272 -15.35 30.34 -0.97
CA ARG A 272 -15.98 30.63 0.32
C ARG A 272 -15.64 32.04 0.78
N LYS A 273 -16.65 32.84 1.03
CA LYS A 273 -16.54 34.22 1.57
C LYS A 273 -17.03 34.31 2.99
N GLN A 274 -16.32 35.03 3.81
CA GLN A 274 -16.75 35.50 5.13
C GLN A 274 -16.20 36.91 5.33
N PHE A 275 -16.90 37.74 6.09
CA PHE A 275 -16.56 39.16 6.27
C PHE A 275 -16.31 39.87 4.93
N GLU A 276 -17.18 39.57 3.93
CA GLU A 276 -17.22 40.16 2.59
C GLU A 276 -16.03 39.85 1.68
N GLN A 277 -15.12 38.97 2.06
CA GLN A 277 -13.94 38.58 1.27
C GLN A 277 -13.73 37.05 1.24
N PRO A 278 -13.00 36.52 0.23
CA PRO A 278 -12.60 35.12 0.21
C PRO A 278 -11.80 34.74 1.46
N ILE A 279 -12.07 33.53 2.01
CA ILE A 279 -11.39 33.13 3.25
C ILE A 279 -9.87 32.94 3.05
N GLY A 280 -9.39 32.72 1.83
CA GLY A 280 -7.98 32.67 1.49
C GLY A 280 -7.20 33.95 1.69
N GLU A 281 -7.88 35.09 1.88
CA GLU A 281 -7.25 36.38 2.20
C GLU A 281 -6.93 36.56 3.69
N PHE A 282 -7.43 35.68 4.56
CA PHE A 282 -7.11 35.73 5.99
C PHE A 282 -5.76 35.07 6.30
N GLN A 283 -4.92 35.72 7.07
CA GLN A 283 -3.56 35.26 7.39
C GLN A 283 -3.55 33.89 8.07
N PHE A 284 -4.54 33.57 8.92
CA PHE A 284 -4.61 32.24 9.55
C PHE A 284 -4.93 31.11 8.55
N ILE A 285 -5.63 31.40 7.45
CA ILE A 285 -5.84 30.45 6.36
C ILE A 285 -4.59 30.35 5.50
N GLN A 286 -3.96 31.47 5.17
CA GLN A 286 -2.69 31.51 4.43
C GLN A 286 -1.60 30.73 5.15
N GLY A 287 -1.48 30.87 6.48
CA GLY A 287 -0.54 30.10 7.30
C GLY A 287 -0.77 28.58 7.16
N LYS A 288 -2.03 28.12 7.25
CA LYS A 288 -2.37 26.70 7.05
C LYS A 288 -1.99 26.22 5.66
N LEU A 289 -2.29 26.97 4.61
CA LEU A 289 -1.95 26.60 3.23
C LEU A 289 -0.43 26.55 3.03
N ALA A 290 0.32 27.47 3.66
CA ALA A 290 1.79 27.49 3.62
C ALA A 290 2.39 26.24 4.27
N ASP A 291 1.89 25.84 5.44
CA ASP A 291 2.31 24.61 6.12
C ASP A 291 1.99 23.37 5.28
N MET A 292 0.76 23.28 4.75
CA MET A 292 0.33 22.18 3.89
C MET A 292 1.19 22.07 2.63
N TYR A 293 1.50 23.18 1.97
CA TYR A 293 2.37 23.22 0.79
C TYR A 293 3.79 22.74 1.12
N THR A 294 4.34 23.22 2.23
CA THR A 294 5.71 22.90 2.68
C THR A 294 5.81 21.40 3.01
N ASP A 295 4.86 20.87 3.79
CA ASP A 295 4.85 19.46 4.18
C ASP A 295 4.69 18.53 2.97
N LEU A 296 3.83 18.88 2.01
CA LEU A 296 3.67 18.11 0.77
C LEU A 296 4.97 18.11 -0.06
N GLY A 297 5.58 19.28 -0.23
CA GLY A 297 6.83 19.44 -0.98
C GLY A 297 7.97 18.62 -0.37
N ALA A 298 8.15 18.72 0.95
CA ALA A 298 9.17 17.96 1.68
C ALA A 298 8.92 16.45 1.63
N SER A 299 7.67 16.02 1.83
CA SER A 299 7.26 14.61 1.77
C SER A 299 7.55 14.00 0.39
N ARG A 300 7.18 14.69 -0.67
CA ARG A 300 7.38 14.23 -2.05
C ARG A 300 8.86 14.17 -2.42
N ALA A 301 9.64 15.18 -2.08
CA ALA A 301 11.09 15.19 -2.32
C ALA A 301 11.79 14.02 -1.62
N TYR A 302 11.45 13.79 -0.35
CA TYR A 302 11.99 12.68 0.43
C TYR A 302 11.60 11.33 -0.17
N LEU A 303 10.32 11.14 -0.50
CA LEU A 303 9.82 9.91 -1.12
C LEU A 303 10.54 9.58 -2.43
N TYR A 304 10.71 10.55 -3.32
CA TYR A 304 11.36 10.31 -4.61
C TYR A 304 12.86 10.01 -4.46
N ALA A 305 13.52 10.62 -3.48
CA ALA A 305 14.92 10.29 -3.17
C ALA A 305 15.07 8.83 -2.74
N ILE A 306 14.17 8.34 -1.86
CA ILE A 306 14.21 6.95 -1.38
C ILE A 306 13.78 5.98 -2.49
N ALA A 307 12.79 6.33 -3.32
CA ALA A 307 12.38 5.51 -4.46
C ALA A 307 13.52 5.32 -5.48
N ARG A 308 14.29 6.37 -5.77
CA ARG A 308 15.51 6.26 -6.60
C ARG A 308 16.57 5.36 -5.95
N ALA A 309 16.74 5.42 -4.63
CA ALA A 309 17.63 4.51 -3.92
C ALA A 309 17.17 3.04 -4.03
N CYS A 310 15.84 2.80 -4.05
CA CYS A 310 15.29 1.47 -4.34
C CYS A 310 15.68 0.98 -5.75
N ASP A 311 15.56 1.83 -6.78
CA ASP A 311 15.93 1.49 -8.16
C ASP A 311 17.41 1.16 -8.30
N GLN A 312 18.26 1.76 -7.47
CA GLN A 312 19.70 1.51 -7.43
C GLN A 312 20.10 0.33 -6.52
N GLY A 313 19.14 -0.32 -5.85
CA GLY A 313 19.41 -1.37 -4.86
C GLY A 313 20.10 -0.88 -3.57
N ASN A 314 20.07 0.43 -3.30
CA ASN A 314 20.79 1.09 -2.21
C ASN A 314 19.88 1.56 -1.06
N VAL A 315 18.61 1.15 -1.04
CA VAL A 315 17.69 1.53 0.04
C VAL A 315 18.09 0.86 1.35
N SER A 316 18.23 1.64 2.40
CA SER A 316 18.41 1.11 3.75
C SER A 316 17.07 0.92 4.45
N ARG A 317 17.04 -0.02 5.40
CA ARG A 317 15.85 -0.28 6.22
C ARG A 317 15.38 0.95 6.99
N LYS A 318 16.33 1.74 7.54
CA LYS A 318 16.01 2.98 8.26
C LYS A 318 15.41 4.04 7.34
N ASP A 319 15.92 4.16 6.11
CA ASP A 319 15.44 5.16 5.15
C ASP A 319 14.01 4.85 4.69
N ALA A 320 13.74 3.59 4.34
CA ALA A 320 12.41 3.12 3.98
C ALA A 320 11.41 3.30 5.14
N ALA A 321 11.82 3.02 6.39
CA ALA A 321 10.98 3.24 7.57
C ALA A 321 10.76 4.73 7.85
N SER A 322 11.78 5.58 7.61
CA SER A 322 11.71 7.02 7.87
C SER A 322 10.77 7.74 6.91
N VAL A 323 10.80 7.39 5.62
CA VAL A 323 9.94 8.05 4.64
C VAL A 323 8.46 7.77 4.90
N ILE A 324 8.09 6.53 5.19
CA ILE A 324 6.68 6.21 5.51
C ILE A 324 6.26 6.76 6.88
N LEU A 325 7.17 6.81 7.88
CA LEU A 325 6.88 7.44 9.16
C LEU A 325 6.51 8.91 8.97
N TYR A 326 7.35 9.65 8.25
CA TYR A 326 7.17 11.08 8.01
C TYR A 326 5.90 11.36 7.21
N THR A 327 5.73 10.69 6.07
CA THR A 327 4.60 10.95 5.18
C THR A 327 3.26 10.56 5.80
N ALA A 328 3.19 9.47 6.56
CA ALA A 328 1.97 9.02 7.23
C ALA A 328 1.47 10.03 8.27
N GLU A 329 2.36 10.48 9.16
CA GLU A 329 2.00 11.47 10.20
C GLU A 329 1.63 12.84 9.58
N LYS A 330 2.38 13.27 8.54
CA LYS A 330 2.09 14.52 7.84
C LYS A 330 0.76 14.48 7.08
N ALA A 331 0.41 13.35 6.48
CA ALA A 331 -0.90 13.21 5.82
C ALA A 331 -2.07 13.35 6.78
N THR A 332 -1.98 12.73 7.98
CA THR A 332 -3.02 12.87 9.01
C THR A 332 -3.13 14.33 9.49
N GLN A 333 -1.99 14.99 9.77
CA GLN A 333 -1.97 16.40 10.18
C GLN A 333 -2.58 17.29 9.09
N MET A 334 -2.21 17.07 7.84
CA MET A 334 -2.70 17.86 6.72
C MET A 334 -4.18 17.65 6.45
N ALA A 335 -4.70 16.43 6.60
CA ALA A 335 -6.13 16.13 6.48
C ALA A 335 -6.95 16.84 7.57
N LEU A 336 -6.44 16.94 8.80
CA LEU A 336 -7.04 17.77 9.87
C LEU A 336 -7.06 19.24 9.49
N GLN A 337 -6.01 19.77 8.87
CA GLN A 337 -5.98 21.16 8.40
C GLN A 337 -6.98 21.39 7.26
N ALA A 338 -7.15 20.44 6.33
CA ALA A 338 -8.15 20.52 5.28
C ALA A 338 -9.57 20.60 5.86
N ILE A 339 -9.90 19.73 6.82
CA ILE A 339 -11.19 19.79 7.55
C ILE A 339 -11.37 21.17 8.20
N GLN A 340 -10.34 21.66 8.89
CA GLN A 340 -10.41 22.94 9.61
C GLN A 340 -10.59 24.14 8.66
N ILE A 341 -9.94 24.13 7.48
CA ILE A 341 -10.11 25.17 6.44
C ILE A 341 -11.55 25.19 5.92
N LEU A 342 -12.15 24.02 5.71
CA LEU A 342 -13.53 23.91 5.21
C LEU A 342 -14.57 24.28 6.29
N GLY A 343 -14.19 24.32 7.56
CA GLY A 343 -15.08 24.62 8.67
C GLY A 343 -16.24 23.61 8.77
N GLY A 344 -17.49 24.07 8.89
CA GLY A 344 -18.67 23.19 8.97
C GLY A 344 -18.78 22.23 7.76
N ASN A 345 -18.42 22.67 6.57
CA ASN A 345 -18.40 21.85 5.36
C ASN A 345 -17.34 20.74 5.43
N GLY A 346 -16.25 20.92 6.18
CA GLY A 346 -15.26 19.86 6.41
C GLY A 346 -15.74 18.74 7.34
N TYR A 347 -16.85 18.97 8.07
CA TYR A 347 -17.41 18.03 9.05
C TYR A 347 -18.60 17.22 8.52
N ILE A 348 -19.00 17.43 7.28
CA ILE A 348 -20.08 16.69 6.61
C ILE A 348 -19.52 15.82 5.48
N ASN A 349 -20.21 14.71 5.18
CA ASN A 349 -19.69 13.71 4.24
C ASN A 349 -19.83 14.08 2.76
N GLU A 350 -20.53 15.17 2.43
CA GLU A 350 -20.60 15.73 1.07
C GLU A 350 -19.25 16.25 0.59
N TYR A 351 -18.35 16.60 1.52
CA TYR A 351 -16.96 16.98 1.23
C TYR A 351 -15.99 15.84 1.57
N PRO A 352 -14.95 15.62 0.77
CA PRO A 352 -14.08 14.45 0.94
C PRO A 352 -13.08 14.55 2.11
N ALA A 353 -13.01 15.70 2.80
CA ALA A 353 -12.00 15.95 3.84
C ALA A 353 -12.06 14.92 4.99
N GLY A 354 -13.26 14.53 5.43
CA GLY A 354 -13.46 13.51 6.46
C GLY A 354 -12.97 12.12 6.00
N ARG A 355 -13.19 11.75 4.74
CA ARG A 355 -12.68 10.52 4.15
C ARG A 355 -11.15 10.53 4.11
N LEU A 356 -10.54 11.62 3.64
CA LEU A 356 -9.09 11.77 3.57
C LEU A 356 -8.42 11.57 4.93
N LEU A 357 -9.01 12.10 6.01
CA LEU A 357 -8.54 11.90 7.38
C LEU A 357 -8.62 10.42 7.81
N ARG A 358 -9.78 9.78 7.58
CA ARG A 358 -9.99 8.37 7.94
C ARG A 358 -9.04 7.44 7.18
N ASP A 359 -8.82 7.74 5.91
CA ASP A 359 -7.88 6.98 5.07
C ASP A 359 -6.43 7.20 5.49
N ALA A 360 -6.02 8.44 5.78
CA ALA A 360 -4.66 8.77 6.22
C ALA A 360 -4.25 8.00 7.48
N LYS A 361 -5.18 7.82 8.42
CA LYS A 361 -4.89 7.17 9.71
C LYS A 361 -4.38 5.74 9.60
N LEU A 362 -4.77 5.00 8.54
CA LEU A 362 -4.27 3.64 8.34
C LEU A 362 -2.74 3.61 8.18
N TYR A 363 -2.16 4.59 7.51
CA TYR A 363 -0.71 4.61 7.22
C TYR A 363 0.17 4.79 8.46
N GLU A 364 -0.38 5.25 9.58
CA GLU A 364 0.31 5.27 10.87
C GLU A 364 0.30 3.91 11.57
N ILE A 365 -0.53 2.96 11.12
CA ILE A 365 -0.76 1.65 11.72
C ILE A 365 -0.22 0.51 10.85
N GLY A 366 -0.53 0.53 9.56
CA GLY A 366 -0.19 -0.54 8.61
C GLY A 366 1.29 -0.54 8.20
N ALA A 367 1.81 -1.68 7.74
CA ALA A 367 3.23 -1.87 7.39
C ALA A 367 4.22 -1.54 8.53
N GLY A 368 3.80 -1.82 9.78
CA GLY A 368 4.45 -1.42 11.03
C GLY A 368 3.95 -0.06 11.53
N THR A 369 3.59 0.00 12.82
CA THR A 369 3.10 1.24 13.42
C THR A 369 4.18 2.33 13.45
N SER A 370 3.78 3.60 13.63
CA SER A 370 4.70 4.73 13.78
C SER A 370 5.75 4.47 14.89
N GLU A 371 5.36 3.79 15.99
CA GLU A 371 6.24 3.41 17.10
C GLU A 371 7.26 2.35 16.67
N ILE A 372 6.83 1.32 15.94
CA ILE A 372 7.72 0.26 15.41
C ILE A 372 8.73 0.85 14.43
N ARG A 373 8.31 1.79 13.58
CA ARG A 373 9.22 2.49 12.65
C ARG A 373 10.26 3.30 13.42
N ARG A 374 9.87 4.07 14.45
CA ARG A 374 10.78 4.83 15.31
C ARG A 374 11.78 3.92 16.02
N MET A 375 11.29 2.82 16.61
CA MET A 375 12.16 1.82 17.26
C MET A 375 13.18 1.25 16.26
N LEU A 376 12.74 0.91 15.05
CA LEU A 376 13.61 0.36 14.00
C LEU A 376 14.68 1.37 13.58
N ILE A 377 14.29 2.61 13.28
CA ILE A 377 15.20 3.68 12.87
C ILE A 377 16.26 3.93 13.95
N GLY A 378 15.82 4.10 15.20
CA GLY A 378 16.73 4.35 16.32
C GLY A 378 17.71 3.21 16.55
N ARG A 379 17.23 1.96 16.44
CA ARG A 379 18.08 0.77 16.57
C ARG A 379 19.13 0.65 15.47
N GLU A 380 18.75 0.92 14.21
CA GLU A 380 19.70 0.84 13.10
C GLU A 380 20.75 1.97 13.22
N LEU A 381 20.33 3.19 13.55
CA LEU A 381 21.27 4.31 13.81
C LEU A 381 22.25 3.99 14.92
N PHE A 382 21.78 3.42 16.04
CA PHE A 382 22.67 3.03 17.15
C PHE A 382 23.70 1.99 16.74
N LYS A 383 23.31 1.01 15.90
CA LYS A 383 24.22 -0.03 15.39
C LYS A 383 25.28 0.52 14.43
N GLU A 384 24.90 1.49 13.58
CA GLU A 384 25.80 2.09 12.59
C GLU A 384 26.84 3.02 13.22
N THR A 385 26.60 3.52 14.41
CA THR A 385 27.46 4.47 15.11
C THR A 385 28.22 3.85 16.29
N ALA A 386 28.07 2.56 16.54
CA ALA A 386 28.82 1.78 17.53
C ALA A 386 30.09 1.22 16.89
#